data_95f3eb73c7796b457bcc46ff86160bca
#
_entry.id   95f3eb73c7796b457bcc46ff86160bca
#
_cell.length_a   1.000
_cell.length_b   1.000
_cell.length_c   1.000
_cell.angle_alpha   90.00
_cell.angle_beta   90.00
_cell.angle_gamma   90.00
#
_symmetry.space_group_name_H-M   'P 1'
#
loop_
_entity.id
_entity.type
_entity.pdbx_description
1 polymer ?
#
loop_
_entity_poly.entity_id
_entity_poly.type
_entity_poly.pdbx_seq_one_letter_code
_entity_poly.pdbx_strand_id
1 'polypeptide(L)'
;MSFIDNNIIPILSGENLNMIVLDYKEEQYKKIISNSKRHRKYYIEKIEEITNEKIINLMENIINNLSELIIDVENKLLEISEIKFNLQENSK
;
A
#
# COMPACT_ATOMS: atom_id res chain seq x y z
N MET A 1 12.03 1.81 -21.21
CA MET A 1 11.77 2.43 -21.13
C MET A 1 11.95 3.05 -20.70
N SER A 2 12.02 3.10 -20.53
CA SER A 2 11.87 3.80 -20.17
C SER A 2 11.61 4.50 -20.18
N PHE A 3 11.48 4.40 -20.34
CA PHE A 3 11.03 5.00 -20.49
C PHE A 3 10.57 5.66 -20.85
N ILE A 4 10.61 5.37 -21.07
CA ILE A 4 9.65 5.82 -21.63
C ILE A 4 9.35 6.98 -21.68
N ASP A 5 9.46 7.03 -21.26
CA ASP A 5 8.80 8.01 -21.09
C ASP A 5 9.45 9.26 -20.82
N ASN A 6 10.72 9.41 -21.06
CA ASN A 6 11.46 10.64 -21.08
C ASN A 6 10.90 11.64 -22.06
N ASN A 7 10.20 11.16 -23.08
CA ASN A 7 9.55 12.04 -24.04
C ASN A 7 8.20 12.55 -23.57
N ILE A 8 7.59 11.85 -22.59
CA ILE A 8 6.28 12.23 -22.09
C ILE A 8 6.40 13.25 -20.97
N ILE A 9 7.40 13.09 -20.10
CA ILE A 9 7.56 13.97 -18.95
C ILE A 9 7.61 15.46 -19.30
N PRO A 10 8.34 15.89 -20.34
CA PRO A 10 8.36 17.31 -20.67
C PRO A 10 7.04 17.87 -21.18
N ILE A 11 6.13 17.00 -21.59
CA ILE A 11 4.83 17.42 -22.12
C ILE A 11 3.83 17.65 -21.01
N LEU A 12 3.98 16.93 -19.89
CA LEU A 12 3.05 17.02 -18.78
C LEU A 12 3.41 18.19 -17.88
N SER A 13 2.40 18.87 -17.36
CA SER A 13 2.63 19.85 -16.32
C SER A 13 3.06 19.15 -15.04
N GLY A 14 3.74 19.85 -14.14
CA GLY A 14 4.17 19.29 -12.89
C GLY A 14 3.00 18.73 -12.07
N GLU A 15 1.85 19.41 -12.12
CA GLU A 15 0.66 18.95 -11.42
C GLU A 15 0.14 17.62 -11.96
N ASN A 16 0.06 17.52 -13.29
CA ASN A 16 -0.42 16.30 -13.92
C ASN A 16 0.51 15.13 -13.63
N LEU A 17 1.81 15.36 -13.68
CA LEU A 17 2.79 14.33 -13.38
C LEU A 17 2.65 13.87 -11.93
N ASN A 18 2.50 14.81 -11.00
CA ASN A 18 2.34 14.48 -9.58
C ASN A 18 1.09 13.64 -9.35
N MET A 19 -0.02 14.00 -9.99
CA MET A 19 -1.26 13.22 -9.84
C MET A 19 -1.11 11.81 -10.38
N ILE A 20 -0.43 11.66 -11.52
CA ILE A 20 -0.19 10.32 -12.10
C ILE A 20 0.61 9.46 -11.13
N VAL A 21 1.68 10.01 -10.56
CA VAL A 21 2.52 9.28 -9.61
C VAL A 21 1.73 8.91 -8.36
N LEU A 22 0.94 9.85 -7.85
CA LEU A 22 0.14 9.60 -6.65
C LEU A 22 -0.93 8.54 -6.89
N ASP A 23 -1.58 8.58 -8.05
CA ASP A 23 -2.56 7.56 -8.42
C ASP A 23 -1.92 6.18 -8.50
N TYR A 24 -0.72 6.09 -9.07
CA TYR A 24 0.01 4.84 -9.15
C TYR A 24 0.33 4.30 -7.75
N LYS A 25 0.85 5.16 -6.87
CA LYS A 25 1.19 4.76 -5.51
C LYS A 25 -0.05 4.32 -4.74
N GLU A 26 -1.15 5.04 -4.92
CA GLU A 26 -2.41 4.69 -4.28
C GLU A 26 -2.84 3.29 -4.66
N GLU A 27 -2.79 2.96 -5.94
CA GLU A 27 -3.14 1.62 -6.42
C GLU A 27 -2.22 0.56 -5.85
N GLN A 28 -0.92 0.82 -5.80
CA GLN A 28 0.05 -0.14 -5.25
C GLN A 28 -0.19 -0.38 -3.76
N TYR A 29 -0.44 0.69 -3.00
CA TYR A 29 -0.71 0.56 -1.57
C TYR A 29 -2.00 -0.20 -1.29
N LYS A 30 -3.05 0.04 -2.10
CA LYS A 30 -4.30 -0.71 -1.97
C LYS A 30 -4.09 -2.20 -2.19
N LYS A 31 -3.25 -2.56 -3.17
CA LYS A 31 -2.92 -3.95 -3.43
C LYS A 31 -2.15 -4.58 -2.27
N ILE A 32 -1.21 -3.85 -1.70
CA ILE A 32 -0.44 -4.33 -0.54
C ILE A 32 -1.38 -4.60 0.63
N ILE A 33 -2.29 -3.67 0.91
CA ILE A 33 -3.26 -3.83 2.00
C ILE A 33 -4.13 -5.04 1.76
N SER A 34 -4.68 -5.17 0.57
CA SER A 34 -5.57 -6.29 0.22
C SER A 34 -4.85 -7.62 0.36
N ASN A 35 -3.64 -7.73 -0.18
CA ASN A 35 -2.86 -8.95 -0.09
C ASN A 35 -2.47 -9.28 1.35
N SER A 36 -2.09 -8.26 2.10
CA SER A 36 -1.67 -8.46 3.50
C SER A 36 -2.84 -8.91 4.37
N LYS A 37 -4.02 -8.34 4.15
CA LYS A 37 -5.23 -8.76 4.88
C LYS A 37 -5.60 -10.20 4.56
N ARG A 38 -5.45 -10.60 3.30
CA ARG A 38 -5.74 -11.97 2.88
C ARG A 38 -4.77 -12.96 3.50
N HIS A 39 -3.48 -12.64 3.50
CA HIS A 39 -2.47 -13.47 4.14
C HIS A 39 -2.70 -13.57 5.65
N ARG A 40 -3.01 -12.45 6.28
CA ARG A 40 -3.28 -12.42 7.72
C ARG A 40 -4.45 -13.34 8.06
N LYS A 41 -5.53 -13.26 7.28
CA LYS A 41 -6.70 -14.11 7.48
C LYS A 41 -6.32 -15.59 7.35
N TYR A 42 -5.52 -15.92 6.36
CA TYR A 42 -5.07 -17.29 6.16
C TYR A 42 -4.33 -17.82 7.40
N TYR A 43 -3.40 -17.03 7.93
CA TYR A 43 -2.64 -17.47 9.11
C TYR A 43 -3.52 -17.53 10.35
N ILE A 44 -4.47 -16.63 10.52
CA ILE A 44 -5.40 -16.67 11.65
C ILE A 44 -6.23 -17.95 11.62
N GLU A 45 -6.70 -18.35 10.44
CA GLU A 45 -7.46 -19.57 10.28
C GLU A 45 -6.61 -20.81 10.49
N LYS A 46 -5.39 -20.80 9.98
CA LYS A 46 -4.50 -21.95 10.09
C LYS A 46 -3.97 -22.19 11.49
N ILE A 47 -3.78 -21.13 12.26
CA ILE A 47 -3.21 -21.26 13.61
C ILE A 47 -4.11 -22.10 14.51
N GLU A 48 -5.41 -22.13 14.25
CA GLU A 48 -6.35 -22.93 15.03
C GLU A 48 -6.14 -24.43 14.84
N GLU A 49 -5.53 -24.82 13.73
CA GLU A 49 -5.28 -26.23 13.41
C GLU A 49 -3.95 -26.74 13.93
N ILE A 50 -3.12 -25.87 14.50
CA ILE A 50 -1.76 -26.21 14.87
C ILE A 50 -1.65 -26.33 16.38
N THR A 51 -0.95 -27.40 16.83
CA THR A 51 -0.75 -27.66 18.23
C THR A 51 0.67 -27.41 18.70
N ASN A 52 1.62 -27.29 17.77
CA ASN A 52 3.02 -27.04 18.09
C ASN A 52 3.21 -25.58 18.51
N GLU A 53 3.63 -25.39 19.76
CA GLU A 53 3.78 -24.06 20.34
C GLU A 53 4.75 -23.14 19.58
N LYS A 54 5.87 -23.71 19.12
CA LYS A 54 6.86 -22.93 18.39
C LYS A 54 6.30 -22.42 17.07
N ILE A 55 5.52 -23.25 16.39
CA ILE A 55 4.89 -22.87 15.12
C ILE A 55 3.82 -21.83 15.38
N ILE A 56 3.03 -22.00 16.43
CA ILE A 56 2.00 -21.03 16.81
C ILE A 56 2.66 -19.65 17.05
N ASN A 57 3.76 -19.63 17.80
CA ASN A 57 4.46 -18.37 18.08
C ASN A 57 4.97 -17.71 16.82
N LEU A 58 5.52 -18.50 15.88
CA LEU A 58 5.98 -17.96 14.60
C LEU A 58 4.82 -17.37 13.79
N MET A 59 3.69 -18.06 13.77
CA MET A 59 2.51 -17.59 13.04
C MET A 59 1.93 -16.33 13.67
N GLU A 60 1.92 -16.25 15.00
CA GLU A 60 1.49 -15.04 15.68
C GLU A 60 2.37 -13.85 15.34
N ASN A 61 3.69 -14.08 15.26
CA ASN A 61 4.61 -13.01 14.85
C ASN A 61 4.33 -12.55 13.42
N ILE A 62 4.05 -13.48 12.51
CA ILE A 62 3.69 -13.13 11.14
C ILE A 62 2.40 -12.32 11.11
N ILE A 63 1.40 -12.73 11.88
CA ILE A 63 0.11 -12.00 11.95
C ILE A 63 0.33 -10.58 12.46
N ASN A 64 1.15 -10.43 13.50
CA ASN A 64 1.45 -9.12 14.06
C ASN A 64 2.20 -8.23 13.05
N ASN A 65 3.17 -8.81 12.35
CA ASN A 65 3.93 -8.06 11.35
C ASN A 65 3.03 -7.62 10.19
N LEU A 66 2.12 -8.49 9.77
CA LEU A 66 1.16 -8.13 8.72
C LEU A 66 0.22 -7.03 9.20
N SER A 67 -0.21 -7.07 10.46
CA SER A 67 -1.07 -6.03 11.02
C SER A 67 -0.37 -4.67 11.05
N GLU A 68 0.90 -4.66 11.43
CA GLU A 68 1.69 -3.43 11.45
C GLU A 68 1.89 -2.88 10.03
N LEU A 69 2.16 -3.76 9.07
CA LEU A 69 2.31 -3.35 7.68
C LEU A 69 1.03 -2.72 7.16
N ILE A 70 -0.11 -3.32 7.46
CA ILE A 70 -1.41 -2.79 7.03
C ILE A 70 -1.62 -1.39 7.57
N ILE A 71 -1.35 -1.17 8.86
CA ILE A 71 -1.50 0.15 9.48
C ILE A 71 -0.57 1.16 8.82
N ASP A 72 0.69 0.79 8.60
CA ASP A 72 1.67 1.68 7.98
C ASP A 72 1.24 2.10 6.58
N VAL A 73 0.76 1.15 5.79
CA VAL A 73 0.36 1.44 4.42
C VAL A 73 -0.95 2.23 4.38
N GLU A 74 -1.87 1.94 5.31
CA GLU A 74 -3.10 2.73 5.43
C GLU A 74 -2.78 4.19 5.76
N ASN A 75 -1.81 4.43 6.62
CA ASN A 75 -1.36 5.78 6.93
C ASN A 75 -0.77 6.47 5.71
N LYS A 76 -0.01 5.74 4.89
CA LYS A 76 0.52 6.29 3.65
C LYS A 76 -0.57 6.64 2.66
N LEU A 77 -1.64 5.83 2.61
CA LEU A 77 -2.80 6.16 1.78
C LEU A 77 -3.47 7.45 2.23
N LEU A 78 -3.59 7.66 3.54
CA LEU A 78 -4.15 8.91 4.07
C LEU A 78 -3.30 10.10 3.65
N GLU A 79 -1.98 9.97 3.75
CA GLU A 79 -1.07 11.03 3.31
C GLU A 79 -1.26 11.35 1.83
N ILE A 80 -1.38 10.32 1.00
CA ILE A 80 -1.59 10.52 -0.43
C ILE A 80 -2.91 11.23 -0.68
N SER A 81 -3.97 10.85 0.03
CA SER A 81 -5.27 11.50 -0.10
C SER A 81 -5.20 12.98 0.24
N GLU A 82 -4.46 13.32 1.30
CA GLU A 82 -4.27 14.72 1.67
C GLU A 82 -3.48 15.49 0.62
N ILE A 83 -2.42 14.90 0.09
CA ILE A 83 -1.63 15.54 -0.95
C ILE A 83 -2.47 15.77 -2.20
N LYS A 84 -3.24 14.77 -2.61
CA LYS A 84 -4.10 14.89 -3.78
C LYS A 84 -5.15 15.99 -3.58
N PHE A 85 -5.74 16.03 -2.40
CA PHE A 85 -6.72 17.06 -2.09
C PHE A 85 -6.10 18.46 -2.19
N ASN A 86 -4.91 18.64 -1.63
CA ASN A 86 -4.20 19.92 -1.68
C ASN A 86 -3.84 20.32 -3.10
N LEU A 87 -3.43 19.37 -3.92
CA LEU A 87 -3.12 19.66 -5.31
C LEU A 87 -4.36 20.09 -6.08
N GLN A 88 -5.50 19.45 -5.84
CA GLN A 88 -6.75 19.82 -6.49
C GLN A 88 -7.22 21.19 -6.05
N GLU A 89 -7.07 21.53 -4.78
CA GLU A 89 -7.46 22.83 -4.28
C GLU A 89 -6.57 23.93 -4.88
N ASN A 90 -5.26 23.66 -5.00
CA ASN A 90 -4.33 24.65 -5.53
C ASN A 90 -4.46 24.87 -7.04
N SER A 91 -5.05 23.93 -7.75
CA SER A 91 -5.20 24.06 -9.20
C SER A 91 -6.50 24.74 -9.61
N LYS A 92 -7.33 25.13 -8.67
CA LYS A 92 -8.54 25.91 -8.96
C LYS A 92 -8.24 27.43 -9.02
#